data_acc03ed3e61eabe6c6aa99ca6be4da96
#
_entry.id   acc03ed3e61eabe6c6aa99ca6be4da96
#
_cell.length_a   1.000
_cell.length_b   1.000
_cell.length_c   1.000
_cell.angle_alpha   90.00
_cell.angle_beta   90.00
_cell.angle_gamma   90.00
#
_symmetry.space_group_name_H-M   'P 1'
#
loop_
_entity.id
_entity.type
_entity.pdbx_description
1 polymer ?
#
loop_
_entity_poly.entity_id
_entity_poly.type
_entity_poly.pdbx_seq_one_letter_code
_entity_poly.pdbx_strand_id
1 'polypeptide(L)'
;AKGYTDIIPTECGCDKLIALFQTLGCWVENDAYVPSHGDYIFYDWQDSGVGDNKGSSDHVGVVEKVEGALITVIEGNYSNAVKRRSLAVNGKYIRGFGVPKYDKEASVKPTTPAAPSTPATKKKYVLKNGSAKVGYATSRNNSLAGTYVTTSDLNMRTGAGTGNTVILTLLEGAEVKCYGYYSTKDGVKWYLVAIDKYAGFVNSKWLKKK
;
A
#
# COMPACT_ATOMS: atom_id res chain seq x y z
N ALA A 1 -4.51 20.24 -26.83
CA ALA A 1 -4.89 19.41 -25.68
C ALA A 1 -4.53 20.20 -24.42
N LYS A 2 -5.49 20.54 -23.59
CA LYS A 2 -5.18 20.97 -22.22
C LYS A 2 -4.56 19.79 -21.52
N GLY A 3 -3.26 19.86 -21.20
CA GLY A 3 -2.59 18.85 -20.42
C GLY A 3 -3.09 18.95 -18.97
N TYR A 4 -3.32 17.82 -18.35
CA TYR A 4 -3.59 17.72 -16.91
C TYR A 4 -2.28 17.81 -16.09
N THR A 5 -1.37 18.69 -16.48
CA THR A 5 -0.02 18.80 -15.90
C THR A 5 -0.01 19.31 -14.45
N ASP A 6 -1.10 19.93 -14.02
CA ASP A 6 -1.37 20.33 -12.65
C ASP A 6 -1.87 19.16 -11.76
N ILE A 7 -2.25 18.05 -12.36
CA ILE A 7 -2.69 16.82 -11.69
C ILE A 7 -1.68 15.72 -11.90
N ILE A 8 -1.25 15.52 -13.16
CA ILE A 8 -0.28 14.49 -13.56
C ILE A 8 0.90 15.21 -14.21
N PRO A 9 2.03 15.34 -13.53
CA PRO A 9 3.21 15.97 -14.11
C PRO A 9 3.78 15.12 -15.24
N THR A 10 4.40 15.77 -16.22
CA THR A 10 5.02 15.11 -17.38
C THR A 10 6.52 15.33 -17.34
N GLU A 11 7.29 14.28 -17.21
CA GLU A 11 8.74 14.27 -17.20
C GLU A 11 9.24 12.88 -17.58
N CYS A 12 10.40 12.79 -18.23
CA CYS A 12 11.01 11.52 -18.64
C CYS A 12 12.06 10.99 -17.65
N GLY A 13 12.58 11.83 -16.77
CA GLY A 13 13.51 11.41 -15.72
C GLY A 13 12.77 11.13 -14.42
N CYS A 14 12.95 9.94 -13.84
CA CYS A 14 12.20 9.50 -12.66
C CYS A 14 12.40 10.44 -11.46
N ASP A 15 13.63 10.82 -11.13
CA ASP A 15 13.89 11.75 -10.02
C ASP A 15 13.30 13.14 -10.24
N LYS A 16 13.32 13.63 -11.50
CA LYS A 16 12.67 14.89 -11.86
C LYS A 16 11.15 14.79 -11.74
N LEU A 17 10.59 13.65 -12.11
CA LEU A 17 9.17 13.39 -11.97
C LEU A 17 8.78 13.34 -10.47
N ILE A 18 9.59 12.73 -9.62
CA ILE A 18 9.44 12.76 -8.17
C ILE A 18 9.42 14.21 -7.65
N ALA A 19 10.38 15.03 -8.08
CA ALA A 19 10.45 16.45 -7.68
C ALA A 19 9.19 17.24 -8.07
N LEU A 20 8.58 16.92 -9.22
CA LEU A 20 7.31 17.53 -9.62
C LEU A 20 6.15 17.06 -8.72
N PHE A 21 6.08 15.76 -8.37
CA PHE A 21 5.08 15.26 -7.41
C PHE A 21 5.26 15.90 -6.02
N GLN A 22 6.49 16.13 -5.58
CA GLN A 22 6.79 16.85 -4.33
C GLN A 22 6.29 18.29 -4.41
N THR A 23 6.55 19.00 -5.51
CA THR A 23 6.09 20.38 -5.75
C THR A 23 4.57 20.48 -5.73
N LEU A 24 3.88 19.50 -6.29
CA LEU A 24 2.41 19.41 -6.27
C LEU A 24 1.83 18.99 -4.91
N GLY A 25 2.68 18.66 -3.94
CA GLY A 25 2.27 18.19 -2.62
C GLY A 25 1.50 16.86 -2.67
N CYS A 26 1.90 15.98 -3.60
CA CYS A 26 1.30 14.65 -3.81
C CYS A 26 2.36 13.54 -3.94
N TRP A 27 3.51 13.72 -3.30
CA TRP A 27 4.53 12.69 -3.12
C TRP A 27 4.36 12.00 -1.77
N VAL A 28 4.42 10.68 -1.76
CA VAL A 28 4.41 9.85 -0.54
C VAL A 28 5.69 9.04 -0.48
N GLU A 29 6.55 9.37 0.49
CA GLU A 29 7.83 8.72 0.75
C GLU A 29 7.67 7.37 1.46
N ASN A 30 6.52 7.08 2.03
CA ASN A 30 6.28 5.90 2.84
C ASN A 30 6.05 4.66 1.98
N ASP A 31 7.01 3.73 1.95
CA ASP A 31 6.95 2.50 1.18
C ASP A 31 5.84 1.53 1.62
N ALA A 32 5.36 1.68 2.86
CA ALA A 32 4.21 0.96 3.38
C ALA A 32 2.86 1.63 3.02
N TYR A 33 2.88 2.71 2.25
CA TYR A 33 1.67 3.28 1.69
C TYR A 33 0.95 2.24 0.83
N VAL A 34 -0.35 2.11 1.01
CA VAL A 34 -1.19 1.25 0.16
C VAL A 34 -1.75 2.13 -0.96
N PRO A 35 -1.22 2.02 -2.18
CA PRO A 35 -1.61 2.91 -3.25
C PRO A 35 -3.02 2.60 -3.77
N SER A 36 -3.60 3.57 -4.44
CA SER A 36 -4.87 3.46 -5.14
C SER A 36 -4.66 3.28 -6.64
N HIS A 37 -5.72 2.85 -7.35
CA HIS A 37 -5.71 2.83 -8.82
C HIS A 37 -5.35 4.23 -9.37
N GLY A 38 -4.39 4.26 -10.27
CA GLY A 38 -3.90 5.49 -10.90
C GLY A 38 -2.73 6.15 -10.17
N ASP A 39 -2.36 5.73 -8.96
CA ASP A 39 -1.14 6.20 -8.32
C ASP A 39 0.10 5.75 -9.09
N TYR A 40 1.15 6.53 -9.01
CA TYR A 40 2.44 6.20 -9.58
C TYR A 40 3.30 5.53 -8.53
N ILE A 41 3.99 4.46 -8.89
CA ILE A 41 4.99 3.79 -8.05
C ILE A 41 6.35 3.95 -8.67
N PHE A 42 7.32 4.33 -7.87
CA PHE A 42 8.71 4.54 -8.28
C PHE A 42 9.61 3.48 -7.68
N TYR A 43 10.61 3.06 -8.43
CA TYR A 43 11.53 1.99 -8.05
C TYR A 43 12.98 2.49 -8.01
N ASP A 44 13.74 1.95 -7.07
CA ASP A 44 15.20 1.97 -7.04
C ASP A 44 15.69 0.52 -7.03
N TRP A 45 16.25 0.09 -8.16
CA TRP A 45 16.70 -1.31 -8.31
C TRP A 45 18.02 -1.60 -7.59
N GLN A 46 18.76 -0.59 -7.16
CA GLN A 46 19.99 -0.73 -6.40
C GLN A 46 19.72 -0.99 -4.92
N ASP A 47 18.57 -0.52 -4.42
CA ASP A 47 18.18 -0.79 -3.04
C ASP A 47 17.36 -2.07 -2.94
N SER A 48 18.05 -3.18 -2.67
CA SER A 48 17.42 -4.47 -2.37
C SER A 48 16.87 -4.54 -0.94
N GLY A 49 17.12 -3.50 -0.15
CA GLY A 49 16.53 -3.30 1.16
C GLY A 49 15.02 -3.22 1.07
N VAL A 50 14.41 -3.22 2.19
CA VAL A 50 12.99 -3.05 2.39
C VAL A 50 12.90 -1.86 3.33
N GLY A 51 12.20 -0.77 2.98
CA GLY A 51 12.04 0.38 3.81
C GLY A 51 12.44 1.68 3.21
N ASP A 52 12.52 2.61 3.95
CA ASP A 52 12.83 4.00 3.71
C ASP A 52 13.90 4.24 2.62
N ASN A 53 13.61 3.78 1.41
CA ASN A 53 14.47 3.91 0.27
C ASN A 53 14.49 5.37 -0.20
N LYS A 54 15.65 6.02 -0.09
CA LYS A 54 15.88 7.42 -0.46
C LYS A 54 16.80 7.57 -1.66
N GLY A 55 17.17 6.47 -2.31
CA GLY A 55 18.01 6.48 -3.50
C GLY A 55 17.38 7.16 -4.70
N SER A 56 18.11 7.19 -5.81
CA SER A 56 17.60 7.65 -7.11
C SER A 56 16.61 6.64 -7.67
N SER A 57 15.60 7.14 -8.34
CA SER A 57 14.61 6.28 -8.96
C SER A 57 15.01 5.92 -10.39
N ASP A 58 14.99 4.61 -10.68
CA ASP A 58 15.34 4.06 -12.00
C ASP A 58 14.15 3.86 -12.90
N HIS A 59 12.96 3.67 -12.31
CA HIS A 59 11.79 3.25 -13.05
C HIS A 59 10.51 3.72 -12.39
N VAL A 60 9.45 3.79 -13.18
CA VAL A 60 8.12 4.20 -12.74
C VAL A 60 7.06 3.33 -13.40
N GLY A 61 6.02 3.02 -12.65
CA GLY A 61 4.81 2.36 -13.15
C GLY A 61 3.56 3.05 -12.64
N VAL A 62 2.41 2.63 -13.17
CA VAL A 62 1.09 3.09 -12.74
C VAL A 62 0.35 1.95 -12.06
N VAL A 63 -0.16 2.19 -10.89
CA VAL A 63 -0.92 1.19 -10.14
C VAL A 63 -2.25 0.91 -10.84
N GLU A 64 -2.42 -0.34 -11.26
CA GLU A 64 -3.66 -0.81 -11.87
C GLU A 64 -4.69 -1.18 -10.79
N LYS A 65 -4.24 -1.87 -9.77
CA LYS A 65 -5.10 -2.28 -8.63
C LYS A 65 -4.27 -2.70 -7.44
N VAL A 66 -4.91 -2.69 -6.29
CA VAL A 66 -4.37 -3.26 -5.05
C VAL A 66 -5.39 -4.25 -4.50
N GLU A 67 -4.98 -5.49 -4.35
CA GLU A 67 -5.77 -6.55 -3.75
C GLU A 67 -5.12 -6.96 -2.43
N GLY A 68 -5.50 -6.27 -1.38
CA GLY A 68 -4.91 -6.36 -0.06
C GLY A 68 -3.50 -5.80 0.01
N ALA A 69 -2.47 -6.63 0.23
CA ALA A 69 -1.06 -6.19 0.20
C ALA A 69 -0.36 -6.54 -1.11
N LEU A 70 -1.08 -6.89 -2.17
CA LEU A 70 -0.53 -7.12 -3.50
C LEU A 70 -0.88 -5.95 -4.42
N ILE A 71 0.12 -5.24 -4.86
CA ILE A 71 0.00 -4.16 -5.84
C ILE A 71 0.21 -4.78 -7.23
N THR A 72 -0.72 -4.54 -8.15
CA THR A 72 -0.52 -4.80 -9.58
C THR A 72 -0.24 -3.47 -10.28
N VAL A 73 0.86 -3.41 -10.99
CA VAL A 73 1.37 -2.20 -11.65
C VAL A 73 1.44 -2.46 -13.16
N ILE A 74 1.07 -1.47 -13.96
CA ILE A 74 1.35 -1.43 -15.39
C ILE A 74 2.63 -0.62 -15.59
N GLU A 75 3.60 -1.21 -16.24
CA GLU A 75 4.90 -0.60 -16.52
C GLU A 75 5.14 -0.53 -18.02
N GLY A 76 5.60 0.62 -18.49
CA GLY A 76 6.21 0.76 -19.81
C GLY A 76 7.66 0.30 -19.77
N ASN A 77 8.19 -0.10 -20.91
CA ASN A 77 9.58 -0.52 -21.08
C ASN A 77 10.05 -1.68 -20.20
N TYR A 78 9.12 -2.49 -19.69
CA TYR A 78 9.46 -3.73 -19.00
C TYR A 78 9.89 -4.79 -20.03
N SER A 79 11.21 -4.96 -20.23
CA SER A 79 11.78 -5.78 -21.32
C SER A 79 11.21 -5.37 -22.69
N ASN A 80 11.31 -4.08 -23.01
CA ASN A 80 10.84 -3.47 -24.27
C ASN A 80 9.33 -3.66 -24.56
N ALA A 81 8.51 -3.79 -23.55
CA ALA A 81 7.07 -3.96 -23.69
C ALA A 81 6.31 -3.28 -22.55
N VAL A 82 5.01 -3.12 -22.73
CA VAL A 82 4.10 -2.79 -21.64
C VAL A 82 3.69 -4.10 -20.96
N LYS A 83 3.97 -4.22 -19.68
CA LYS A 83 3.69 -5.43 -18.89
C LYS A 83 3.10 -5.09 -17.53
N ARG A 84 2.54 -6.12 -16.89
CA ARG A 84 2.12 -6.07 -15.50
C ARG A 84 3.20 -6.64 -14.61
N ARG A 85 3.43 -5.96 -13.50
CA ARG A 85 4.24 -6.44 -12.38
C ARG A 85 3.35 -6.56 -11.16
N SER A 86 3.60 -7.59 -10.35
CA SER A 86 2.97 -7.71 -9.04
C SER A 86 4.03 -7.66 -7.95
N LEU A 87 3.82 -6.83 -6.94
CA LEU A 87 4.72 -6.68 -5.79
C LEU A 87 3.90 -6.48 -4.52
N ALA A 88 4.53 -6.77 -3.39
CA ALA A 88 3.89 -6.56 -2.10
C ALA A 88 3.89 -5.07 -1.72
N VAL A 89 2.84 -4.62 -1.03
CA VAL A 89 2.89 -3.38 -0.27
C VAL A 89 4.10 -3.45 0.67
N ASN A 90 4.88 -2.37 0.76
CA ASN A 90 6.13 -2.36 1.50
C ASN A 90 7.12 -3.41 0.98
N GLY A 91 7.10 -3.67 -0.32
CA GLY A 91 8.01 -4.61 -0.99
C GLY A 91 9.39 -4.01 -1.22
N LYS A 92 10.30 -4.84 -1.74
CA LYS A 92 11.64 -4.39 -2.14
C LYS A 92 11.55 -3.40 -3.29
N TYR A 93 12.57 -2.56 -3.40
CA TYR A 93 12.79 -1.63 -4.51
C TYR A 93 11.78 -0.48 -4.61
N ILE A 94 10.84 -0.35 -3.70
CA ILE A 94 9.89 0.77 -3.72
C ILE A 94 10.61 2.03 -3.24
N ARG A 95 10.69 3.04 -4.12
CA ARG A 95 11.26 4.36 -3.83
C ARG A 95 10.22 5.29 -3.22
N GLY A 96 8.97 5.11 -3.55
CA GLY A 96 7.84 5.90 -3.07
C GLY A 96 6.74 6.03 -4.12
N PHE A 97 5.78 6.92 -3.85
CA PHE A 97 4.56 7.04 -4.67
C PHE A 97 4.23 8.48 -5.02
N GLY A 98 3.87 8.69 -6.29
CA GLY A 98 3.16 9.89 -6.73
C GLY A 98 1.65 9.65 -6.64
N VAL A 99 0.94 10.50 -5.91
CA VAL A 99 -0.50 10.35 -5.62
C VAL A 99 -1.26 11.53 -6.21
N PRO A 100 -1.63 11.50 -7.51
CA PRO A 100 -2.31 12.60 -8.16
C PRO A 100 -3.67 12.92 -7.51
N LYS A 101 -4.00 14.20 -7.45
CA LYS A 101 -5.27 14.68 -6.86
C LYS A 101 -6.37 14.69 -7.93
N TYR A 102 -6.85 13.50 -8.31
CA TYR A 102 -7.87 13.35 -9.35
C TYR A 102 -9.22 13.99 -9.04
N ASP A 103 -9.53 14.22 -7.76
CA ASP A 103 -10.85 14.72 -7.31
C ASP A 103 -11.17 16.15 -7.79
N LYS A 104 -10.18 16.89 -8.28
CA LYS A 104 -10.38 18.25 -8.80
C LYS A 104 -11.08 18.31 -10.15
N GLU A 105 -11.15 17.19 -10.89
CA GLU A 105 -11.69 17.12 -12.25
C GLU A 105 -12.78 16.03 -12.41
N ALA A 106 -13.26 15.42 -11.32
CA ALA A 106 -14.27 14.35 -11.38
C ALA A 106 -15.69 14.85 -11.70
N SER A 107 -15.82 15.85 -12.56
CA SER A 107 -17.12 16.31 -13.08
C SER A 107 -17.57 15.58 -14.36
N VAL A 108 -16.79 14.65 -14.88
CA VAL A 108 -17.16 13.82 -16.05
C VAL A 108 -17.09 12.35 -15.66
N LYS A 109 -18.21 11.83 -15.25
CA LYS A 109 -18.43 10.42 -14.90
C LYS A 109 -18.38 9.56 -16.17
N PRO A 110 -17.40 8.66 -16.36
CA PRO A 110 -17.59 7.55 -17.29
C PRO A 110 -18.59 6.58 -16.67
N THR A 111 -19.67 6.33 -17.36
CA THR A 111 -20.62 5.27 -17.00
C THR A 111 -19.98 3.91 -17.29
N THR A 112 -19.30 3.35 -16.31
CA THR A 112 -18.98 1.92 -16.28
C THR A 112 -20.06 1.24 -15.44
N PRO A 113 -20.57 0.05 -15.83
CA PRO A 113 -21.64 -0.60 -15.10
C PRO A 113 -21.26 -0.79 -13.63
N ALA A 114 -22.14 -0.33 -12.75
CA ALA A 114 -21.95 -0.44 -11.32
C ALA A 114 -21.81 -1.91 -10.91
N ALA A 115 -20.68 -2.26 -10.33
CA ALA A 115 -20.61 -3.40 -9.43
C ALA A 115 -21.60 -3.12 -8.26
N PRO A 116 -22.33 -4.13 -7.77
CA PRO A 116 -23.38 -3.90 -6.78
C PRO A 116 -22.83 -3.18 -5.56
N SER A 117 -23.45 -2.05 -5.22
CA SER A 117 -23.17 -1.26 -4.04
C SER A 117 -23.40 -2.12 -2.78
N THR A 118 -22.32 -2.53 -2.16
CA THR A 118 -22.40 -3.06 -0.80
C THR A 118 -22.82 -1.92 0.13
N PRO A 119 -23.74 -2.14 1.08
CA PRO A 119 -24.17 -1.11 2.01
C PRO A 119 -22.98 -0.52 2.76
N ALA A 120 -22.99 0.78 3.03
CA ALA A 120 -21.96 1.49 3.77
C ALA A 120 -21.63 0.77 5.09
N THR A 121 -20.61 -0.04 5.07
CA THR A 121 -20.16 -0.82 6.23
C THR A 121 -19.55 0.18 7.20
N LYS A 122 -20.10 0.29 8.41
CA LYS A 122 -19.51 1.08 9.50
C LYS A 122 -18.02 0.75 9.58
N LYS A 123 -17.15 1.77 9.55
CA LYS A 123 -15.69 1.58 9.64
C LYS A 123 -15.37 0.66 10.81
N LYS A 124 -14.71 -0.44 10.53
CA LYS A 124 -14.35 -1.48 11.49
C LYS A 124 -13.00 -1.21 12.16
N TYR A 125 -12.58 0.05 12.21
CA TYR A 125 -11.34 0.46 12.90
C TYR A 125 -11.38 1.93 13.32
N VAL A 126 -10.54 2.25 14.31
CA VAL A 126 -10.29 3.62 14.82
C VAL A 126 -8.86 4.01 14.48
N LEU A 127 -8.69 5.05 13.66
CA LEU A 127 -7.37 5.54 13.25
C LEU A 127 -6.66 6.22 14.41
N LYS A 128 -5.35 5.95 14.59
CA LYS A 128 -4.48 6.56 15.60
C LYS A 128 -3.34 7.36 14.94
N ASN A 129 -2.55 6.71 14.07
CA ASN A 129 -1.43 7.34 13.37
C ASN A 129 -1.29 6.72 11.97
N GLY A 130 -2.14 7.12 11.04
CA GLY A 130 -2.24 6.54 9.70
C GLY A 130 -1.08 6.85 8.77
N SER A 131 -0.20 7.78 9.13
CA SER A 131 1.02 8.13 8.39
C SER A 131 2.28 7.48 8.96
N ALA A 132 2.15 6.65 10.00
CA ALA A 132 3.30 5.99 10.61
C ALA A 132 3.91 4.95 9.66
N LYS A 133 5.23 4.97 9.52
CA LYS A 133 5.97 4.00 8.69
C LYS A 133 5.84 2.59 9.27
N VAL A 134 5.51 1.65 8.42
CA VAL A 134 5.41 0.23 8.77
C VAL A 134 6.75 -0.46 8.48
N GLY A 135 7.23 -1.24 9.41
CA GLY A 135 8.42 -2.07 9.22
C GLY A 135 8.13 -3.32 8.39
N TYR A 136 9.11 -4.22 8.31
CA TYR A 136 9.09 -5.38 7.42
C TYR A 136 8.69 -6.65 8.12
N ALA A 137 8.02 -7.51 7.34
CA ALA A 137 7.90 -8.90 7.71
C ALA A 137 9.22 -9.62 7.42
N THR A 138 9.73 -10.33 8.40
CA THR A 138 10.99 -11.10 8.29
C THR A 138 10.81 -12.47 7.64
N SER A 139 9.56 -12.91 7.47
CA SER A 139 9.22 -14.26 7.02
C SER A 139 7.96 -14.26 6.17
N ARG A 140 7.85 -15.27 5.30
CA ARG A 140 6.66 -15.53 4.51
C ARG A 140 6.27 -17.00 4.55
N ASN A 141 4.97 -17.27 4.69
CA ASN A 141 4.39 -18.60 4.54
C ASN A 141 3.04 -18.46 3.82
N ASN A 142 2.95 -19.02 2.62
CA ASN A 142 1.76 -18.90 1.77
C ASN A 142 0.52 -19.54 2.41
N SER A 143 0.66 -20.55 3.29
CA SER A 143 -0.47 -21.17 3.99
C SER A 143 -1.20 -20.20 4.93
N LEU A 144 -0.53 -19.14 5.35
CA LEU A 144 -1.10 -18.07 6.18
C LEU A 144 -1.85 -17.02 5.35
N ALA A 145 -1.76 -17.07 4.03
CA ALA A 145 -2.52 -16.15 3.19
C ALA A 145 -4.02 -16.41 3.31
N GLY A 146 -4.81 -15.34 3.30
CA GLY A 146 -6.26 -15.44 3.40
C GLY A 146 -6.89 -14.23 4.06
N THR A 147 -8.21 -14.29 4.20
CA THR A 147 -8.99 -13.32 4.96
C THR A 147 -9.10 -13.79 6.40
N TYR A 148 -8.91 -12.87 7.32
CA TYR A 148 -9.04 -13.10 8.76
C TYR A 148 -10.04 -12.13 9.36
N VAL A 149 -10.62 -12.54 10.50
CA VAL A 149 -11.52 -11.69 11.29
C VAL A 149 -10.89 -11.51 12.66
N THR A 150 -10.91 -10.29 13.17
CA THR A 150 -10.46 -10.00 14.54
C THR A 150 -11.46 -10.58 15.56
N THR A 151 -10.95 -11.23 16.60
CA THR A 151 -11.75 -11.83 17.67
C THR A 151 -11.91 -10.92 18.89
N SER A 152 -11.31 -9.74 18.84
CA SER A 152 -11.44 -8.64 19.80
C SER A 152 -10.89 -7.36 19.18
N ASP A 153 -11.01 -6.23 19.85
CA ASP A 153 -10.33 -5.00 19.44
C ASP A 153 -8.82 -5.24 19.42
N LEU A 154 -8.18 -4.94 18.30
CA LEU A 154 -6.80 -5.33 18.02
C LEU A 154 -5.99 -4.17 17.44
N ASN A 155 -4.88 -3.81 18.08
CA ASN A 155 -3.98 -2.79 17.56
C ASN A 155 -3.17 -3.30 16.37
N MET A 156 -3.27 -2.58 15.25
CA MET A 156 -2.39 -2.68 14.10
C MET A 156 -1.21 -1.75 14.32
N ARG A 157 0.03 -2.27 14.16
CA ARG A 157 1.25 -1.56 14.55
C ARG A 157 2.24 -1.47 13.40
N THR A 158 3.21 -0.58 13.53
CA THR A 158 4.30 -0.40 12.57
C THR A 158 5.29 -1.57 12.50
N GLY A 159 5.28 -2.47 13.46
CA GLY A 159 6.17 -3.63 13.52
C GLY A 159 5.64 -4.71 14.46
N ALA A 160 6.30 -5.88 14.46
CA ALA A 160 6.00 -6.98 15.37
C ALA A 160 6.37 -6.62 16.81
N GLY A 161 5.43 -6.77 17.73
CA GLY A 161 5.60 -6.47 19.15
C GLY A 161 4.82 -5.25 19.63
N THR A 162 4.49 -5.26 20.92
CA THR A 162 3.66 -4.21 21.55
C THR A 162 4.36 -2.86 21.69
N GLY A 163 5.69 -2.82 21.63
CA GLY A 163 6.48 -1.58 21.70
C GLY A 163 6.42 -0.73 20.42
N ASN A 164 5.87 -1.24 19.32
CA ASN A 164 5.76 -0.50 18.08
C ASN A 164 4.56 0.43 18.06
N THR A 165 4.67 1.53 17.31
CA THR A 165 3.62 2.55 17.19
C THR A 165 2.30 1.94 16.67
N VAL A 166 1.18 2.33 17.29
CA VAL A 166 -0.15 1.93 16.83
C VAL A 166 -0.58 2.81 15.67
N ILE A 167 -0.87 2.18 14.53
CA ILE A 167 -1.39 2.83 13.32
C ILE A 167 -2.90 3.08 13.47
N LEU A 168 -3.61 2.01 13.83
CA LEU A 168 -5.04 2.02 14.06
C LEU A 168 -5.42 0.88 15.01
N THR A 169 -6.60 0.95 15.59
CA THR A 169 -7.21 -0.15 16.33
C THR A 169 -8.31 -0.76 15.46
N LEU A 170 -8.12 -2.01 15.06
CA LEU A 170 -9.16 -2.83 14.47
C LEU A 170 -10.21 -3.13 15.52
N LEU A 171 -11.48 -2.97 15.20
CA LEU A 171 -12.57 -3.36 16.10
C LEU A 171 -12.86 -4.84 15.94
N GLU A 172 -13.46 -5.45 16.95
CA GLU A 172 -13.90 -6.85 16.89
C GLU A 172 -14.78 -7.10 15.65
N GLY A 173 -14.53 -8.22 14.98
CA GLY A 173 -15.20 -8.58 13.73
C GLY A 173 -14.70 -7.79 12.51
N ALA A 174 -13.60 -7.06 12.61
CA ALA A 174 -12.97 -6.44 11.44
C ALA A 174 -12.36 -7.50 10.54
N GLU A 175 -12.64 -7.40 9.23
CA GLU A 175 -12.00 -8.27 8.23
C GLU A 175 -10.70 -7.65 7.76
N VAL A 176 -9.62 -8.44 7.79
CA VAL A 176 -8.30 -8.05 7.32
C VAL A 176 -7.76 -9.09 6.34
N LYS A 177 -6.95 -8.67 5.40
CA LYS A 177 -6.30 -9.55 4.44
C LYS A 177 -4.85 -9.80 4.85
N CYS A 178 -4.44 -11.06 4.93
CA CYS A 178 -3.06 -11.49 5.10
C CYS A 178 -2.55 -12.15 3.83
N TYR A 179 -1.32 -11.81 3.39
CA TYR A 179 -0.68 -12.36 2.19
C TYR A 179 0.45 -13.33 2.53
N GLY A 180 0.40 -13.85 3.76
CA GLY A 180 1.37 -14.82 4.25
C GLY A 180 2.63 -14.20 4.84
N TYR A 181 2.75 -12.88 4.88
CA TYR A 181 3.89 -12.19 5.50
C TYR A 181 3.71 -12.07 7.02
N TYR A 182 4.76 -12.36 7.77
CA TYR A 182 4.77 -12.28 9.23
C TYR A 182 6.16 -12.05 9.80
N SER A 183 6.21 -11.62 11.04
CA SER A 183 7.43 -11.63 11.87
C SER A 183 7.13 -12.32 13.19
N THR A 184 8.14 -12.94 13.80
CA THR A 184 8.01 -13.52 15.13
C THR A 184 8.68 -12.61 16.15
N LYS A 185 7.97 -12.25 17.21
CA LYS A 185 8.50 -11.51 18.36
C LYS A 185 8.01 -12.15 19.64
N ASP A 186 8.95 -12.47 20.53
CA ASP A 186 8.69 -13.12 21.82
C ASP A 186 7.80 -14.39 21.69
N GLY A 187 8.14 -15.25 20.70
CA GLY A 187 7.43 -16.50 20.42
C GLY A 187 6.05 -16.32 19.75
N VAL A 188 5.60 -15.10 19.51
CA VAL A 188 4.31 -14.81 18.89
C VAL A 188 4.50 -14.40 17.43
N LYS A 189 3.69 -14.96 16.53
CA LYS A 189 3.61 -14.50 15.14
C LYS A 189 2.77 -13.23 15.06
N TRP A 190 3.32 -12.24 14.38
CA TRP A 190 2.66 -11.00 14.03
C TRP A 190 2.46 -11.00 12.52
N TYR A 191 1.20 -11.05 12.09
CA TYR A 191 0.88 -11.05 10.67
C TYR A 191 0.88 -9.63 10.12
N LEU A 192 1.51 -9.44 8.97
CA LEU A 192 1.34 -8.22 8.19
C LEU A 192 0.01 -8.33 7.43
N VAL A 193 -0.92 -7.50 7.79
CA VAL A 193 -2.30 -7.50 7.24
C VAL A 193 -2.67 -6.14 6.68
N ALA A 194 -3.68 -6.12 5.81
CA ALA A 194 -4.22 -4.91 5.23
C ALA A 194 -5.73 -4.78 5.50
N ILE A 195 -6.18 -3.56 5.68
CA ILE A 195 -7.58 -3.14 5.73
C ILE A 195 -7.71 -1.75 5.08
N ASP A 196 -8.61 -1.60 4.12
CA ASP A 196 -8.74 -0.39 3.29
C ASP A 196 -7.36 0.03 2.73
N LYS A 197 -6.91 1.23 3.01
CA LYS A 197 -5.61 1.78 2.61
C LYS A 197 -4.50 1.63 3.67
N TYR A 198 -4.71 0.86 4.71
CA TYR A 198 -3.76 0.69 5.80
C TYR A 198 -3.21 -0.73 5.82
N ALA A 199 -1.91 -0.84 6.06
CA ALA A 199 -1.25 -2.11 6.35
C ALA A 199 -0.50 -2.00 7.68
N GLY A 200 -0.23 -3.13 8.31
CA GLY A 200 0.53 -3.17 9.56
C GLY A 200 0.52 -4.54 10.22
N PHE A 201 1.27 -4.64 11.28
CA PHE A 201 1.42 -5.87 12.03
C PHE A 201 0.34 -6.00 13.11
N VAL A 202 -0.26 -7.17 13.17
CA VAL A 202 -1.24 -7.54 14.20
C VAL A 202 -0.85 -8.88 14.84
N ASN A 203 -1.15 -9.01 16.10
CA ASN A 203 -0.91 -10.26 16.84
C ASN A 203 -1.85 -11.35 16.31
N SER A 204 -1.28 -12.45 15.78
CA SER A 204 -2.05 -13.53 15.16
C SER A 204 -2.96 -14.29 16.12
N LYS A 205 -2.74 -14.22 17.43
CA LYS A 205 -3.59 -14.86 18.44
C LYS A 205 -5.02 -14.34 18.46
N TRP A 206 -5.22 -13.11 17.97
CA TRP A 206 -6.52 -12.43 17.92
C TRP A 206 -7.14 -12.42 16.53
N LEU A 207 -6.68 -13.35 15.66
CA LEU A 207 -7.18 -13.50 14.30
C LEU A 207 -7.74 -14.91 14.10
N LYS A 208 -8.94 -14.99 13.55
CA LYS A 208 -9.55 -16.23 13.07
C LYS A 208 -9.58 -16.21 11.55
N LYS A 209 -9.03 -17.24 10.91
CA LYS A 209 -9.10 -17.38 9.44
C LYS A 209 -10.53 -17.67 9.02
N LYS A 210 -10.99 -17.00 7.96
CA LYS A 210 -12.30 -17.21 7.35
C LYS A 210 -12.32 -18.43 6.45
#